data_9c7252f0bed4b4a2c23a3247dbe05b83
#
_entry.id   9c7252f0bed4b4a2c23a3247dbe05b83
#
_cell.length_a   1.000
_cell.length_b   1.000
_cell.length_c   1.000
_cell.angle_alpha   90.00
_cell.angle_beta   90.00
_cell.angle_gamma   90.00
#
_symmetry.space_group_name_H-M   'P 1'
#
loop_
_entity.id
_entity.type
_entity.pdbx_description
1 polymer ?
#
loop_
_entity_poly.entity_id
_entity_poly.type
_entity_poly.pdbx_seq_one_letter_code
_entity_poly.pdbx_strand_id
1 'polypeptide(L)'
;MRYGFLIAGGCLIVAARTLAADPLPSPDGSLKPEQQIAAKMQDATGADKGTATIAVAGGIMRLLVDVRDLPPGPHGIHIHTVGRCDAPGFETAGGHWNPSGRMHGMNNPQGKHAGDFKNLIVGKDGKGSMSADVPGDFTALMDQDGAAIVIHAGADDYKSDPSGNSGARIACGVFAPPAK
;
A
#
# COMPACT_ATOMS: atom_id res chain seq x y z
N MET A 1 79.35 -18.03 -8.18
CA MET A 1 78.21 -17.59 -7.44
C MET A 1 77.07 -17.24 -8.45
N ARG A 2 76.00 -18.06 -8.50
CA ARG A 2 74.87 -17.88 -9.42
C ARG A 2 73.69 -17.44 -8.60
N TYR A 3 73.16 -16.24 -8.86
CA TYR A 3 71.94 -15.72 -8.26
C TYR A 3 70.78 -16.11 -9.17
N GLY A 4 69.85 -16.91 -8.67
CA GLY A 4 68.60 -17.22 -9.32
C GLY A 4 67.53 -16.21 -8.90
N PHE A 5 66.90 -15.57 -9.90
CA PHE A 5 65.74 -14.70 -9.72
C PHE A 5 64.47 -15.53 -9.79
N LEU A 6 63.72 -15.59 -8.69
CA LEU A 6 62.36 -16.16 -8.65
C LEU A 6 61.35 -15.05 -8.99
N ILE A 7 60.65 -15.19 -10.11
CA ILE A 7 59.52 -14.32 -10.49
C ILE A 7 58.25 -14.96 -9.92
N ALA A 8 57.66 -14.33 -8.91
CA ALA A 8 56.37 -14.73 -8.41
C ALA A 8 55.26 -14.10 -9.29
N GLY A 9 54.61 -14.93 -10.10
CA GLY A 9 53.46 -14.54 -10.92
C GLY A 9 52.20 -14.43 -10.05
N GLY A 10 51.76 -13.21 -9.77
CA GLY A 10 50.48 -12.93 -9.11
C GLY A 10 49.34 -13.11 -10.11
N CYS A 11 48.52 -14.12 -9.91
CA CYS A 11 47.27 -14.31 -10.66
C CYS A 11 46.21 -13.35 -10.14
N LEU A 12 45.91 -12.28 -10.90
CA LEU A 12 44.78 -11.40 -10.61
C LEU A 12 43.47 -12.14 -10.97
N ILE A 13 42.72 -12.55 -9.96
CA ILE A 13 41.35 -13.06 -10.14
C ILE A 13 40.44 -11.85 -10.31
N VAL A 14 40.06 -11.51 -11.53
CA VAL A 14 39.02 -10.56 -11.83
C VAL A 14 37.68 -11.25 -11.56
N ALA A 15 37.06 -10.93 -10.43
CA ALA A 15 35.70 -11.36 -10.13
C ALA A 15 34.73 -10.67 -11.09
N ALA A 16 34.21 -11.41 -12.06
CA ALA A 16 33.14 -10.94 -12.92
C ALA A 16 31.88 -10.76 -12.06
N ARG A 17 31.47 -9.50 -11.84
CA ARG A 17 30.13 -9.18 -11.33
C ARG A 17 29.15 -9.53 -12.43
N THR A 18 28.36 -10.59 -12.24
CA THR A 18 27.17 -10.86 -13.03
C THR A 18 26.17 -9.76 -12.71
N LEU A 19 25.96 -8.84 -13.66
CA LEU A 19 24.79 -7.95 -13.64
C LEU A 19 23.57 -8.87 -13.78
N ALA A 20 22.78 -8.96 -12.72
CA ALA A 20 21.46 -9.58 -12.81
C ALA A 20 20.67 -8.76 -13.84
N ALA A 21 20.23 -9.41 -14.91
CA ALA A 21 19.35 -8.78 -15.88
C ALA A 21 18.04 -8.44 -15.20
N ASP A 22 17.50 -7.25 -15.49
CA ASP A 22 16.18 -6.87 -15.03
C ASP A 22 15.16 -7.94 -15.45
N PRO A 23 14.19 -8.30 -14.58
CA PRO A 23 13.19 -9.29 -14.93
C PRO A 23 12.40 -8.83 -16.15
N LEU A 24 12.26 -9.71 -17.13
CA LEU A 24 11.48 -9.45 -18.33
C LEU A 24 10.03 -9.13 -17.94
N PRO A 25 9.37 -8.15 -18.60
CA PRO A 25 7.95 -7.86 -18.38
C PRO A 25 7.09 -9.10 -18.65
N SER A 26 5.98 -9.22 -17.92
CA SER A 26 5.00 -10.27 -18.15
C SER A 26 4.46 -10.22 -19.60
N PRO A 27 3.94 -11.34 -20.16
CA PRO A 27 3.47 -11.41 -21.55
C PRO A 27 2.37 -10.38 -21.88
N ASP A 28 1.69 -9.81 -20.87
CA ASP A 28 0.68 -8.76 -20.96
C ASP A 28 1.27 -7.33 -20.86
N GLY A 29 2.61 -7.20 -20.79
CA GLY A 29 3.30 -5.91 -20.65
C GLY A 29 3.31 -5.37 -19.22
N SER A 30 2.78 -6.06 -18.23
CA SER A 30 2.86 -5.67 -16.83
C SER A 30 4.20 -6.06 -16.21
N LEU A 31 4.76 -5.21 -15.35
CA LEU A 31 5.93 -5.56 -14.54
C LEU A 31 5.47 -6.53 -13.44
N LYS A 32 6.22 -7.63 -13.26
CA LYS A 32 5.99 -8.49 -12.10
C LYS A 32 6.28 -7.69 -10.82
N PRO A 33 5.36 -7.68 -9.82
CA PRO A 33 5.60 -6.97 -8.58
C PRO A 33 6.85 -7.51 -7.87
N GLU A 34 7.72 -6.62 -7.42
CA GLU A 34 8.88 -6.93 -6.57
C GLU A 34 8.43 -7.30 -5.16
N GLN A 35 7.38 -6.62 -4.69
CA GLN A 35 6.73 -6.85 -3.39
C GLN A 35 5.23 -6.72 -3.58
N GLN A 36 4.47 -7.57 -2.89
CA GLN A 36 3.01 -7.53 -2.92
C GLN A 36 2.44 -8.01 -1.59
N ILE A 37 1.40 -7.32 -1.13
CA ILE A 37 0.62 -7.74 0.03
C ILE A 37 -0.86 -7.49 -0.24
N ALA A 38 -1.72 -8.42 0.22
CA ALA A 38 -3.16 -8.31 0.07
C ALA A 38 -3.86 -8.30 1.42
N ALA A 39 -4.92 -7.52 1.51
CA ALA A 39 -5.83 -7.43 2.65
C ALA A 39 -7.22 -7.93 2.22
N LYS A 40 -7.81 -8.82 2.99
CA LYS A 40 -9.22 -9.20 2.84
C LYS A 40 -10.07 -8.13 3.52
N MET A 41 -10.97 -7.50 2.75
CA MET A 41 -11.90 -6.50 3.27
C MET A 41 -13.10 -7.18 3.96
N GLN A 42 -13.45 -6.71 5.14
CA GLN A 42 -14.60 -7.23 5.90
C GLN A 42 -15.39 -6.08 6.52
N ASP A 43 -16.70 -6.23 6.66
CA ASP A 43 -17.53 -5.33 7.47
C ASP A 43 -17.49 -5.71 8.96
N ALA A 44 -18.22 -4.94 9.78
CA ALA A 44 -18.29 -5.14 11.23
C ALA A 44 -18.87 -6.50 11.66
N THR A 45 -19.55 -7.22 10.77
CA THR A 45 -20.06 -8.57 11.02
C THR A 45 -19.08 -9.68 10.60
N GLY A 46 -17.95 -9.30 9.98
CA GLY A 46 -16.98 -10.21 9.39
C GLY A 46 -17.36 -10.69 7.98
N ALA A 47 -18.43 -10.13 7.39
CA ALA A 47 -18.81 -10.46 6.03
C ALA A 47 -17.78 -9.92 5.03
N ASP A 48 -17.43 -10.74 4.05
CA ASP A 48 -16.46 -10.44 3.01
C ASP A 48 -16.96 -9.29 2.11
N LYS A 49 -16.16 -8.24 1.97
CA LYS A 49 -16.41 -7.06 1.14
C LYS A 49 -15.42 -6.90 -0.01
N GLY A 50 -14.55 -7.87 -0.23
CA GLY A 50 -13.59 -7.85 -1.33
C GLY A 50 -12.14 -7.87 -0.89
N THR A 51 -11.27 -7.26 -1.70
CA THR A 51 -9.82 -7.27 -1.47
C THR A 51 -9.20 -5.92 -1.77
N ALA A 52 -8.14 -5.61 -1.05
CA ALA A 52 -7.21 -4.54 -1.41
C ALA A 52 -5.80 -5.13 -1.51
N THR A 53 -5.03 -4.67 -2.46
CA THR A 53 -3.65 -5.14 -2.69
C THR A 53 -2.74 -3.94 -2.80
N ILE A 54 -1.60 -3.99 -2.13
CA ILE A 54 -0.48 -3.07 -2.36
C ILE A 54 0.60 -3.86 -3.08
N ALA A 55 1.06 -3.32 -4.21
CA ALA A 55 2.12 -3.89 -5.02
C ALA A 55 3.20 -2.85 -5.31
N VAL A 56 4.46 -3.25 -5.32
CA VAL A 56 5.60 -2.42 -5.72
C VAL A 56 6.17 -2.96 -7.02
N ALA A 57 6.23 -2.12 -8.03
CA ALA A 57 6.85 -2.44 -9.30
C ALA A 57 7.57 -1.21 -9.86
N GLY A 58 8.83 -1.37 -10.27
CA GLY A 58 9.65 -0.26 -10.76
C GLY A 58 9.78 0.90 -9.76
N GLY A 59 9.81 0.60 -8.46
CA GLY A 59 9.91 1.60 -7.40
C GLY A 59 8.62 2.37 -7.11
N ILE A 60 7.50 2.04 -7.76
CA ILE A 60 6.19 2.66 -7.53
C ILE A 60 5.33 1.72 -6.68
N MET A 61 4.88 2.21 -5.53
CA MET A 61 3.92 1.52 -4.68
C MET A 61 2.49 1.88 -5.13
N ARG A 62 1.67 0.86 -5.43
CA ARG A 62 0.31 1.02 -5.95
C ARG A 62 -0.70 0.23 -5.13
N LEU A 63 -1.78 0.92 -4.76
CA LEU A 63 -2.98 0.34 -4.19
C LEU A 63 -3.94 -0.08 -5.31
N LEU A 64 -4.45 -1.30 -5.22
CA LEU A 64 -5.54 -1.85 -6.03
C LEU A 64 -6.65 -2.27 -5.09
N VAL A 65 -7.89 -1.90 -5.39
CA VAL A 65 -9.07 -2.22 -4.56
C VAL A 65 -10.18 -2.75 -5.44
N ASP A 66 -10.74 -3.88 -5.03
CA ASP A 66 -11.96 -4.46 -5.59
C ASP A 66 -12.91 -4.82 -4.46
N VAL A 67 -14.09 -4.20 -4.46
CA VAL A 67 -15.09 -4.39 -3.40
C VAL A 67 -16.45 -4.77 -3.95
N ARG A 68 -17.25 -5.35 -3.07
CA ARG A 68 -18.64 -5.78 -3.34
C ARG A 68 -19.52 -5.58 -2.12
N ASP A 69 -20.83 -5.60 -2.38
CA ASP A 69 -21.87 -5.54 -1.35
C ASP A 69 -21.73 -4.33 -0.41
N LEU A 70 -21.28 -3.20 -0.98
CA LEU A 70 -21.23 -1.90 -0.32
C LEU A 70 -22.40 -1.01 -0.79
N PRO A 71 -22.83 -0.03 0.02
CA PRO A 71 -23.81 0.96 -0.41
C PRO A 71 -23.37 1.68 -1.67
N PRO A 72 -24.25 1.94 -2.65
CA PRO A 72 -23.92 2.72 -3.83
C PRO A 72 -23.57 4.17 -3.50
N GLY A 73 -22.57 4.72 -4.18
CA GLY A 73 -22.15 6.13 -4.05
C GLY A 73 -20.65 6.31 -3.86
N PRO A 74 -20.22 7.55 -3.59
CA PRO A 74 -18.83 7.84 -3.27
C PRO A 74 -18.53 7.55 -1.79
N HIS A 75 -17.42 6.91 -1.53
CA HIS A 75 -16.95 6.53 -0.19
C HIS A 75 -15.51 6.99 0.01
N GLY A 76 -15.22 7.68 1.11
CA GLY A 76 -13.86 7.93 1.54
C GLY A 76 -13.13 6.59 1.73
N ILE A 77 -11.89 6.52 1.26
CA ILE A 77 -11.04 5.34 1.41
C ILE A 77 -9.63 5.79 1.76
N HIS A 78 -9.08 5.21 2.83
CA HIS A 78 -7.79 5.65 3.36
C HIS A 78 -6.96 4.47 3.86
N ILE A 79 -5.63 4.59 3.74
CA ILE A 79 -4.72 3.72 4.49
C ILE A 79 -4.53 4.31 5.88
N HIS A 80 -4.67 3.45 6.90
CA HIS A 80 -4.52 3.75 8.33
C HIS A 80 -3.23 3.17 8.88
N THR A 81 -2.71 3.78 9.97
CA THR A 81 -1.37 3.52 10.51
C THR A 81 -1.22 2.18 11.22
N VAL A 82 -2.30 1.54 11.68
CA VAL A 82 -2.24 0.33 12.49
C VAL A 82 -2.89 -0.83 11.76
N GLY A 83 -2.20 -1.96 11.63
CA GLY A 83 -2.69 -3.18 10.99
C GLY A 83 -3.73 -3.91 11.84
N ARG A 84 -4.81 -3.22 12.26
CA ARG A 84 -5.90 -3.78 13.07
C ARG A 84 -7.26 -3.31 12.59
N CYS A 85 -8.23 -4.23 12.60
CA CYS A 85 -9.61 -3.98 12.19
C CYS A 85 -10.58 -4.56 13.23
N ASP A 86 -10.52 -4.11 14.48
CA ASP A 86 -11.43 -4.62 15.51
C ASP A 86 -12.83 -4.02 15.33
N ALA A 87 -13.81 -4.90 15.16
CA ALA A 87 -15.22 -4.52 15.08
C ALA A 87 -15.75 -3.98 16.43
N PRO A 88 -16.85 -3.18 16.42
CA PRO A 88 -17.67 -2.80 15.26
C PRO A 88 -17.16 -1.59 14.49
N GLY A 89 -16.37 -0.70 15.08
CA GLY A 89 -16.07 0.63 14.54
C GLY A 89 -14.71 0.75 13.86
N PHE A 90 -13.85 -0.30 13.96
CA PHE A 90 -12.51 -0.32 13.37
C PHE A 90 -11.58 0.81 13.84
N GLU A 91 -11.85 1.40 15.03
CA GLU A 91 -11.04 2.48 15.61
C GLU A 91 -9.59 2.03 15.85
N THR A 92 -9.37 0.72 16.05
CA THR A 92 -8.04 0.14 16.25
C THR A 92 -7.10 0.27 15.05
N ALA A 93 -7.62 0.57 13.86
CA ALA A 93 -6.81 0.95 12.71
C ALA A 93 -6.07 2.29 12.88
N GLY A 94 -6.42 3.08 13.90
CA GLY A 94 -5.80 4.37 14.17
C GLY A 94 -6.21 5.48 13.21
N GLY A 95 -5.34 6.48 13.04
CA GLY A 95 -5.49 7.58 12.08
C GLY A 95 -4.99 7.21 10.69
N HIS A 96 -5.10 8.13 9.73
CA HIS A 96 -4.56 7.94 8.38
C HIS A 96 -3.03 7.81 8.41
N TRP A 97 -2.50 6.97 7.53
CA TRP A 97 -1.05 6.83 7.36
C TRP A 97 -0.44 8.12 6.85
N ASN A 98 0.37 8.76 7.69
CA ASN A 98 0.86 10.13 7.50
C ASN A 98 2.32 10.30 7.93
N PRO A 99 3.27 9.64 7.26
CA PRO A 99 4.68 9.71 7.65
C PRO A 99 5.29 11.10 7.51
N SER A 100 4.65 12.00 6.74
CA SER A 100 5.13 13.37 6.50
C SER A 100 4.49 14.43 7.39
N GLY A 101 3.60 14.07 8.32
CA GLY A 101 2.94 15.01 9.24
C GLY A 101 2.11 16.10 8.55
N ARG A 102 1.49 15.78 7.40
CA ARG A 102 0.64 16.69 6.64
C ARG A 102 -0.77 16.77 7.24
N MET A 103 -1.54 17.77 6.81
CA MET A 103 -2.98 17.82 7.08
C MET A 103 -3.74 16.88 6.14
N HIS A 104 -4.99 16.54 6.47
CA HIS A 104 -5.83 15.74 5.59
C HIS A 104 -6.28 16.50 4.33
N GLY A 105 -6.37 15.75 3.23
CA GLY A 105 -7.13 16.11 2.06
C GLY A 105 -6.34 16.67 0.88
N MET A 106 -6.70 16.22 -0.32
CA MET A 106 -6.03 16.60 -1.58
C MET A 106 -6.25 18.05 -1.97
N ASN A 107 -7.32 18.69 -1.44
CA ASN A 107 -7.64 20.11 -1.67
C ASN A 107 -7.18 21.01 -0.53
N ASN A 108 -6.50 20.47 0.47
CA ASN A 108 -5.92 21.23 1.56
C ASN A 108 -4.51 21.69 1.16
N PRO A 109 -4.19 22.99 1.20
CA PRO A 109 -2.84 23.49 0.87
C PRO A 109 -1.71 22.89 1.70
N GLN A 110 -2.01 22.40 2.91
CA GLN A 110 -1.08 21.73 3.81
C GLN A 110 -1.19 20.19 3.75
N GLY A 111 -2.04 19.67 2.87
CA GLY A 111 -2.29 18.23 2.67
C GLY A 111 -1.33 17.65 1.64
N LYS A 112 -1.48 16.40 1.32
CA LYS A 112 -2.39 15.39 1.90
C LYS A 112 -1.59 14.39 2.75
N HIS A 113 -2.28 13.53 3.52
CA HIS A 113 -1.66 12.33 4.07
C HIS A 113 -1.22 11.39 2.93
N ALA A 114 -0.22 10.58 3.17
CA ALA A 114 0.18 9.54 2.21
C ALA A 114 -0.92 8.49 2.01
N GLY A 115 -1.73 8.25 3.02
CA GLY A 115 -2.88 7.34 2.99
C GLY A 115 -4.18 7.92 2.45
N ASP A 116 -4.22 9.17 1.96
CA ASP A 116 -5.45 9.78 1.41
C ASP A 116 -5.58 9.51 -0.10
N PHE A 117 -6.76 9.04 -0.52
CA PHE A 117 -7.06 8.75 -1.92
C PHE A 117 -8.32 9.48 -2.39
N LYS A 118 -8.59 9.41 -3.69
CA LYS A 118 -9.89 9.80 -4.24
C LYS A 118 -10.96 8.84 -3.71
N ASN A 119 -12.20 9.35 -3.59
CA ASN A 119 -13.33 8.53 -3.21
C ASN A 119 -13.44 7.28 -4.09
N LEU A 120 -13.66 6.15 -3.46
CA LEU A 120 -14.09 4.94 -4.14
C LEU A 120 -15.53 5.13 -4.59
N ILE A 121 -15.78 4.90 -5.87
CA ILE A 121 -17.14 4.98 -6.42
C ILE A 121 -17.72 3.57 -6.48
N VAL A 122 -18.79 3.37 -5.73
CA VAL A 122 -19.54 2.10 -5.72
C VAL A 122 -20.77 2.25 -6.61
N GLY A 123 -20.91 1.33 -7.54
CA GLY A 123 -22.04 1.28 -8.47
C GLY A 123 -23.35 0.82 -7.82
N LYS A 124 -24.46 0.92 -8.56
CA LYS A 124 -25.77 0.45 -8.08
C LYS A 124 -25.83 -1.06 -7.82
N ASP A 125 -24.88 -1.80 -8.37
CA ASP A 125 -24.70 -3.25 -8.14
C ASP A 125 -23.89 -3.57 -6.87
N GLY A 126 -23.54 -2.54 -6.08
CA GLY A 126 -22.77 -2.68 -4.85
C GLY A 126 -21.27 -2.94 -5.07
N LYS A 127 -20.76 -2.81 -6.30
CA LYS A 127 -19.35 -3.05 -6.63
C LYS A 127 -18.61 -1.76 -6.88
N GLY A 128 -17.33 -1.75 -6.50
CA GLY A 128 -16.42 -0.64 -6.77
C GLY A 128 -15.00 -1.14 -6.95
N SER A 129 -14.25 -0.47 -7.80
CA SER A 129 -12.81 -0.73 -7.96
C SER A 129 -12.05 0.57 -8.14
N MET A 130 -10.81 0.58 -7.68
CA MET A 130 -9.89 1.70 -7.91
C MET A 130 -8.44 1.25 -7.94
N SER A 131 -7.62 2.10 -8.56
CA SER A 131 -6.16 2.02 -8.50
C SER A 131 -5.60 3.39 -8.17
N ALA A 132 -4.60 3.45 -7.28
CA ALA A 132 -3.95 4.68 -6.90
C ALA A 132 -2.48 4.44 -6.54
N ASP A 133 -1.62 5.40 -6.86
CA ASP A 133 -0.24 5.39 -6.36
C ASP A 133 -0.24 5.79 -4.88
N VAL A 134 0.55 5.07 -4.08
CA VAL A 134 0.74 5.32 -2.65
C VAL A 134 2.08 6.01 -2.48
N PRO A 135 2.11 7.30 -2.08
CA PRO A 135 3.38 7.98 -1.86
C PRO A 135 4.05 7.46 -0.58
N GLY A 136 5.35 7.21 -0.65
CA GLY A 136 6.14 6.77 0.49
C GLY A 136 6.85 5.45 0.24
N ASP A 137 7.38 4.86 1.30
CA ASP A 137 8.17 3.64 1.28
C ASP A 137 7.36 2.44 1.78
N PHE A 138 7.47 1.30 1.08
CA PHE A 138 6.76 0.07 1.44
C PHE A 138 7.18 -0.46 2.82
N THR A 139 8.45 -0.36 3.18
CA THR A 139 8.94 -0.80 4.49
C THR A 139 8.41 0.07 5.62
N ALA A 140 8.27 1.38 5.36
CA ALA A 140 7.67 2.31 6.33
C ALA A 140 6.15 2.09 6.49
N LEU A 141 5.47 1.64 5.43
CA LEU A 141 4.05 1.27 5.50
C LEU A 141 3.85 -0.08 6.22
N MET A 142 4.77 -1.03 5.97
CA MET A 142 4.76 -2.38 6.52
C MET A 142 5.72 -2.48 7.71
N ASP A 143 5.55 -1.59 8.68
CA ASP A 143 6.33 -1.58 9.91
C ASP A 143 5.97 -2.76 10.85
N GLN A 144 6.19 -2.65 12.15
CA GLN A 144 6.03 -3.76 13.08
C GLN A 144 4.58 -4.27 13.18
N ASP A 145 3.62 -3.38 13.09
CA ASP A 145 2.17 -3.69 13.22
C ASP A 145 1.41 -3.63 11.88
N GLY A 146 2.08 -3.25 10.79
CA GLY A 146 1.51 -3.17 9.46
C GLY A 146 0.57 -1.97 9.30
N ALA A 147 -0.36 -2.08 8.36
CA ALA A 147 -1.32 -1.03 8.06
C ALA A 147 -2.72 -1.60 7.83
N ALA A 148 -3.74 -0.74 7.86
CA ALA A 148 -5.08 -1.13 7.48
C ALA A 148 -5.61 -0.24 6.34
N ILE A 149 -6.48 -0.79 5.51
CA ILE A 149 -7.27 -0.04 4.55
C ILE A 149 -8.71 0.06 5.07
N VAL A 150 -9.26 1.27 5.11
CA VAL A 150 -10.60 1.53 5.65
C VAL A 150 -11.44 2.23 4.59
N ILE A 151 -12.69 1.78 4.45
CA ILE A 151 -13.73 2.42 3.63
C ILE A 151 -14.76 3.03 4.58
N HIS A 152 -15.17 4.25 4.27
CA HIS A 152 -16.09 5.05 5.07
C HIS A 152 -17.52 5.06 4.50
N ALA A 153 -18.49 5.42 5.35
CA ALA A 153 -19.91 5.46 4.97
C ALA A 153 -20.25 6.56 3.98
N GLY A 154 -19.55 7.70 4.05
CA GLY A 154 -19.75 8.86 3.20
C GLY A 154 -18.55 9.22 2.36
N ALA A 155 -18.75 10.19 1.49
CA ALA A 155 -17.66 10.76 0.68
C ALA A 155 -16.67 11.54 1.55
N ASP A 156 -15.40 11.44 1.23
CA ASP A 156 -14.37 12.37 1.67
C ASP A 156 -14.54 13.72 0.94
N ASP A 157 -14.55 14.84 1.69
CA ASP A 157 -14.62 16.19 1.15
C ASP A 157 -13.27 16.72 0.65
N TYR A 158 -12.19 15.95 0.82
CA TYR A 158 -10.80 16.24 0.43
C TYR A 158 -10.17 17.46 1.12
N LYS A 159 -10.72 17.91 2.23
CA LYS A 159 -10.28 19.16 2.85
C LYS A 159 -10.30 19.14 4.37
N SER A 160 -11.35 18.60 4.99
CA SER A 160 -11.57 18.69 6.44
C SER A 160 -10.69 17.71 7.19
N ASP A 161 -9.76 18.22 7.99
CA ASP A 161 -8.93 17.41 8.87
C ASP A 161 -9.77 16.86 10.05
N PRO A 162 -9.55 15.63 10.52
CA PRO A 162 -8.50 14.68 10.11
C PRO A 162 -8.91 13.65 9.04
N SER A 163 -10.15 13.63 8.53
CA SER A 163 -10.65 12.51 7.73
C SER A 163 -11.70 12.88 6.67
N GLY A 164 -11.79 14.17 6.27
CA GLY A 164 -12.66 14.61 5.18
C GLY A 164 -14.15 14.44 5.45
N ASN A 165 -14.57 14.46 6.73
CA ASN A 165 -15.97 14.26 7.13
C ASN A 165 -16.61 12.98 6.55
N SER A 166 -15.80 11.96 6.24
CA SER A 166 -16.24 10.74 5.53
C SER A 166 -17.10 9.80 6.38
N GLY A 167 -17.31 10.10 7.67
CA GLY A 167 -18.23 9.40 8.54
C GLY A 167 -17.71 8.06 9.07
N ALA A 168 -18.64 7.17 9.43
CA ALA A 168 -18.32 5.88 10.05
C ALA A 168 -17.49 4.98 9.13
N ARG A 169 -16.67 4.09 9.71
CA ARG A 169 -15.89 3.06 9.00
C ARG A 169 -16.79 1.86 8.75
N ILE A 170 -17.00 1.49 7.49
CA ILE A 170 -17.95 0.44 7.10
C ILE A 170 -17.28 -0.85 6.62
N ALA A 171 -16.03 -0.77 6.17
CA ALA A 171 -15.23 -1.93 5.84
C ALA A 171 -13.76 -1.68 6.15
N CYS A 172 -13.06 -2.73 6.56
CA CYS A 172 -11.65 -2.68 6.94
C CYS A 172 -10.92 -3.94 6.46
N GLY A 173 -9.66 -3.79 6.06
CA GLY A 173 -8.78 -4.90 5.71
C GLY A 173 -7.37 -4.64 6.22
N VAL A 174 -6.69 -5.67 6.70
CA VAL A 174 -5.36 -5.57 7.29
C VAL A 174 -4.29 -6.00 6.29
N PHE A 175 -3.34 -5.12 6.04
CA PHE A 175 -2.05 -5.45 5.45
C PHE A 175 -1.11 -5.86 6.57
N ALA A 176 -1.04 -7.16 6.86
CA ALA A 176 -0.16 -7.69 7.89
C ALA A 176 1.26 -7.88 7.36
N PRO A 177 2.31 -7.52 8.12
CA PRO A 177 3.67 -7.88 7.73
C PRO A 177 3.80 -9.42 7.62
N PRO A 178 4.73 -9.93 6.79
CA PRO A 178 4.97 -11.37 6.73
C PRO A 178 5.29 -11.91 8.11
N ALA A 179 4.68 -13.06 8.47
CA ALA A 179 4.99 -13.74 9.72
C ALA A 179 6.50 -14.04 9.79
N LYS A 180 7.13 -13.68 10.91
CA LYS A 180 8.56 -13.94 11.16
C LYS A 180 8.79 -15.42 11.46
#